data_2039d5050eaa25d1816f4884a363b128
#
_entry.id   2039d5050eaa25d1816f4884a363b128
#
_cell.length_a   1.000
_cell.length_b   1.000
_cell.length_c   1.000
_cell.angle_alpha   90.00
_cell.angle_beta   90.00
_cell.angle_gamma   90.00
#
_symmetry.space_group_name_H-M   'P 1'
#
loop_
_entity.id
_entity.type
_entity.pdbx_description
1 polymer ?
#
loop_
_entity_poly.entity_id
_entity_poly.type
_entity_poly.pdbx_seq_one_letter_code
_entity_poly.pdbx_strand_id
1 'polypeptide(L)'
;MIKRNDGYTLMELMAVVAIISILALIAVPNYLDKTIKNQINEALPLADIAKTPISIAWTTTESFPADNADAGLPVADKIVNNLVRSIAVENGAIHITFGNHANKFLKGKILTLRPAIVDDAPIVPITWVCGQSTAPGNMTVKGNNKTDIPVKYLPLKCQ
;
A
#
# COMPACT_ATOMS: atom_id res chain seq x y z
N MET A 1 15.47 61.64 -12.67
CA MET A 1 14.88 60.84 -11.59
C MET A 1 15.78 59.66 -11.34
N ILE A 2 16.53 59.66 -10.22
CA ILE A 2 17.41 58.55 -9.86
C ILE A 2 16.54 57.54 -9.13
N LYS A 3 16.36 56.35 -9.73
CA LYS A 3 15.64 55.21 -9.13
C LYS A 3 16.52 54.70 -7.97
N ARG A 4 16.13 54.91 -6.72
CA ARG A 4 16.78 54.27 -5.56
C ARG A 4 16.55 52.76 -5.66
N ASN A 5 17.60 52.02 -5.87
CA ASN A 5 17.60 50.57 -5.66
C ASN A 5 17.74 50.34 -4.15
N ASP A 6 16.62 50.14 -3.48
CA ASP A 6 16.65 49.73 -2.08
C ASP A 6 17.02 48.25 -2.05
N GLY A 7 18.26 47.94 -1.69
CA GLY A 7 18.78 46.59 -1.49
C GLY A 7 18.37 46.05 -0.12
N TYR A 8 18.13 44.75 -0.02
CA TYR A 8 17.86 44.07 1.26
C TYR A 8 19.08 44.16 2.18
N THR A 9 18.82 44.36 3.47
CA THR A 9 19.89 44.31 4.49
C THR A 9 20.27 42.85 4.78
N LEU A 10 21.52 42.63 5.22
CA LEU A 10 22.01 41.31 5.64
C LEU A 10 21.10 40.71 6.73
N MET A 11 20.62 41.54 7.65
CA MET A 11 19.78 41.14 8.78
C MET A 11 18.39 40.66 8.31
N GLU A 12 17.80 41.34 7.31
CA GLU A 12 16.53 40.87 6.69
C GLU A 12 16.72 39.53 6.03
N LEU A 13 17.81 39.30 5.30
CA LEU A 13 18.10 38.01 4.67
C LEU A 13 18.27 36.90 5.72
N MET A 14 18.97 37.15 6.82
CA MET A 14 19.15 36.20 7.91
C MET A 14 17.81 35.82 8.58
N ALA A 15 16.93 36.80 8.78
CA ALA A 15 15.62 36.55 9.34
C ALA A 15 14.76 35.65 8.43
N VAL A 16 14.78 35.90 7.12
CA VAL A 16 14.05 35.10 6.14
C VAL A 16 14.57 33.66 6.10
N VAL A 17 15.89 33.46 6.06
CA VAL A 17 16.51 32.12 6.06
C VAL A 17 16.19 31.37 7.35
N ALA A 18 16.17 32.03 8.50
CA ALA A 18 15.77 31.40 9.77
C ALA A 18 14.32 30.89 9.73
N ILE A 19 13.38 31.69 9.22
CA ILE A 19 11.97 31.30 9.09
C ILE A 19 11.81 30.14 8.11
N ILE A 20 12.46 30.19 6.95
CA ILE A 20 12.40 29.10 5.94
C ILE A 20 12.96 27.80 6.53
N SER A 21 14.04 27.88 7.32
CA SER A 21 14.64 26.70 7.95
C SER A 21 13.68 26.02 8.93
N ILE A 22 12.95 26.78 9.73
CA ILE A 22 11.94 26.23 10.66
C ILE A 22 10.79 25.59 9.91
N LEU A 23 10.28 26.24 8.85
CA LEU A 23 9.19 25.71 8.04
C LEU A 23 9.59 24.41 7.30
N ALA A 24 10.84 24.34 6.82
CA ALA A 24 11.37 23.16 6.15
C ALA A 24 11.42 21.94 7.07
N LEU A 25 11.76 22.10 8.35
CA LEU A 25 11.81 21.00 9.33
C LEU A 25 10.43 20.32 9.52
N ILE A 26 9.34 21.05 9.38
CA ILE A 26 7.97 20.54 9.53
C ILE A 26 7.47 19.92 8.22
N ALA A 27 7.82 20.50 7.08
CA ALA A 27 7.29 20.11 5.78
C ALA A 27 7.87 18.77 5.27
N VAL A 28 9.16 18.53 5.48
CA VAL A 28 9.86 17.35 4.93
C VAL A 28 9.30 16.01 5.44
N PRO A 29 9.09 15.76 6.74
CA PRO A 29 8.57 14.47 7.20
C PRO A 29 7.19 14.16 6.65
N ASN A 30 6.28 15.13 6.59
CA ASN A 30 4.93 14.96 6.05
C ASN A 30 4.93 14.60 4.56
N TYR A 31 5.84 15.17 3.79
CA TYR A 31 5.98 14.85 2.36
C TYR A 31 6.46 13.41 2.13
N LEU A 32 7.40 12.92 2.92
CA LEU A 32 7.89 11.54 2.83
C LEU A 32 6.79 10.52 3.13
N ASP A 33 6.02 10.71 4.20
CA ASP A 33 4.92 9.82 4.58
C ASP A 33 3.85 9.79 3.48
N LYS A 34 3.51 10.94 2.89
CA LYS A 34 2.57 11.03 1.76
C LYS A 34 3.09 10.29 0.53
N THR A 35 4.37 10.44 0.20
CA THR A 35 4.98 9.76 -0.94
C THR A 35 4.95 8.24 -0.76
N ILE A 36 5.25 7.72 0.44
CA ILE A 36 5.18 6.29 0.74
C ILE A 36 3.75 5.77 0.61
N LYS A 37 2.76 6.47 1.16
CA LYS A 37 1.34 6.11 1.01
C LYS A 37 0.89 6.08 -0.45
N ASN A 38 1.36 7.03 -1.26
CA ASN A 38 1.05 7.07 -2.70
C ASN A 38 1.64 5.84 -3.42
N GLN A 39 2.88 5.44 -3.12
CA GLN A 39 3.49 4.24 -3.69
C GLN A 39 2.72 2.96 -3.33
N ILE A 40 2.22 2.86 -2.09
CA ILE A 40 1.36 1.74 -1.69
C ILE A 40 0.07 1.74 -2.52
N ASN A 41 -0.58 2.90 -2.68
CA ASN A 41 -1.81 3.01 -3.49
C ASN A 41 -1.58 2.66 -4.96
N GLU A 42 -0.42 3.02 -5.53
CA GLU A 42 -0.02 2.68 -6.90
C GLU A 42 0.26 1.17 -7.08
N ALA A 43 0.74 0.51 -6.03
CA ALA A 43 1.03 -0.92 -6.07
C ALA A 43 -0.24 -1.80 -5.97
N LEU A 44 -1.28 -1.33 -5.30
CA LEU A 44 -2.50 -2.11 -5.02
C LEU A 44 -3.22 -2.65 -6.27
N PRO A 45 -3.36 -1.91 -7.39
CA PRO A 45 -4.03 -2.42 -8.58
C PRO A 45 -3.35 -3.66 -9.19
N LEU A 46 -2.06 -3.87 -8.97
CA LEU A 46 -1.40 -5.09 -9.45
C LEU A 46 -1.94 -6.35 -8.77
N ALA A 47 -2.43 -6.24 -7.53
CA ALA A 47 -3.04 -7.36 -6.82
C ALA A 47 -4.40 -7.79 -7.41
N ASP A 48 -5.02 -6.97 -8.25
CA ASP A 48 -6.31 -7.31 -8.87
C ASP A 48 -6.21 -8.53 -9.79
N ILE A 49 -5.01 -8.81 -10.32
CA ILE A 49 -4.74 -10.03 -11.08
C ILE A 49 -5.02 -11.31 -10.26
N ALA A 50 -4.80 -11.26 -8.95
CA ALA A 50 -5.04 -12.38 -8.05
C ALA A 50 -6.45 -12.39 -7.46
N LYS A 51 -7.09 -11.23 -7.32
CA LYS A 51 -8.43 -11.13 -6.74
C LYS A 51 -9.48 -11.88 -7.55
N THR A 52 -9.43 -11.78 -8.87
CA THR A 52 -10.42 -12.41 -9.76
C THR A 52 -10.42 -13.92 -9.64
N PRO A 53 -9.30 -14.65 -9.83
CA PRO A 53 -9.30 -16.11 -9.71
C PRO A 53 -9.63 -16.58 -8.29
N ILE A 54 -9.21 -15.88 -7.26
CA ILE A 54 -9.56 -16.21 -5.86
C ILE A 54 -11.07 -16.07 -5.64
N SER A 55 -11.70 -15.02 -6.17
CA SER A 55 -13.15 -14.83 -6.07
C SER A 55 -13.92 -15.90 -6.82
N ILE A 56 -13.46 -16.32 -8.00
CA ILE A 56 -14.05 -17.40 -8.79
C ILE A 56 -13.94 -18.73 -8.03
N ALA A 57 -12.78 -19.04 -7.48
CA ALA A 57 -12.58 -20.26 -6.70
C ALA A 57 -13.56 -20.31 -5.51
N TRP A 58 -13.69 -19.22 -4.76
CA TRP A 58 -14.66 -19.15 -3.66
C TRP A 58 -16.10 -19.39 -4.10
N THR A 59 -16.54 -18.74 -5.18
CA THR A 59 -17.94 -18.88 -5.66
C THR A 59 -18.26 -20.24 -6.27
N THR A 60 -17.25 -20.98 -6.76
CA THR A 60 -17.43 -22.27 -7.44
C THR A 60 -17.17 -23.48 -6.54
N THR A 61 -16.17 -23.40 -5.68
CA THR A 61 -15.71 -24.54 -4.87
C THR A 61 -15.79 -24.30 -3.36
N GLU A 62 -16.22 -23.11 -2.94
CA GLU A 62 -16.25 -22.67 -1.54
C GLU A 62 -14.90 -22.85 -0.82
N SER A 63 -13.82 -22.83 -1.59
CA SER A 63 -12.45 -22.98 -1.09
C SER A 63 -11.53 -21.92 -1.66
N PHE A 64 -10.49 -21.58 -0.90
CA PHE A 64 -9.47 -20.63 -1.36
C PHE A 64 -8.26 -21.36 -1.92
N PRO A 65 -7.66 -20.86 -3.03
CA PRO A 65 -6.42 -21.40 -3.56
C PRO A 65 -5.32 -21.38 -2.50
N ALA A 66 -4.58 -22.48 -2.40
CA ALA A 66 -3.48 -22.59 -1.45
C ALA A 66 -2.28 -21.69 -1.84
N ASP A 67 -2.02 -21.57 -3.14
CA ASP A 67 -0.90 -20.81 -3.70
C ASP A 67 -1.22 -20.19 -5.08
N ASN A 68 -0.20 -19.61 -5.74
CA ASN A 68 -0.34 -19.02 -7.07
C ASN A 68 -0.72 -20.05 -8.13
N ALA A 69 -0.19 -21.28 -8.05
CA ALA A 69 -0.44 -22.32 -9.04
C ALA A 69 -1.91 -22.78 -8.96
N ASP A 70 -2.43 -23.00 -7.77
CA ASP A 70 -3.83 -23.32 -7.54
C ASP A 70 -4.79 -22.22 -8.00
N ALA A 71 -4.34 -20.95 -7.90
CA ALA A 71 -5.07 -19.80 -8.42
C ALA A 71 -4.96 -19.63 -9.95
N GLY A 72 -4.21 -20.49 -10.65
CA GLY A 72 -3.94 -20.34 -12.08
C GLY A 72 -3.07 -19.11 -12.43
N LEU A 73 -2.28 -18.64 -11.48
CA LEU A 73 -1.40 -17.49 -11.63
C LEU A 73 0.04 -17.90 -11.92
N PRO A 74 0.83 -17.04 -12.56
CA PRO A 74 2.28 -17.22 -12.65
C PRO A 74 2.91 -17.32 -11.26
N VAL A 75 4.10 -17.91 -11.19
CA VAL A 75 4.91 -17.89 -9.96
C VAL A 75 5.11 -16.46 -9.46
N ALA A 76 5.16 -16.28 -8.15
CA ALA A 76 5.11 -14.97 -7.49
C ALA A 76 6.08 -13.92 -8.07
N ASP A 77 7.31 -14.34 -8.40
CA ASP A 77 8.38 -13.49 -8.93
C ASP A 77 8.17 -13.02 -10.39
N LYS A 78 7.12 -13.50 -11.05
CA LYS A 78 6.73 -13.06 -12.41
C LYS A 78 5.62 -12.00 -12.38
N ILE A 79 4.99 -11.77 -11.23
CA ILE A 79 3.98 -10.73 -11.06
C ILE A 79 4.65 -9.51 -10.44
N VAL A 80 5.20 -8.65 -11.27
CA VAL A 80 6.10 -7.55 -10.89
C VAL A 80 5.72 -6.23 -11.57
N ASN A 81 6.10 -5.12 -10.95
CA ASN A 81 6.11 -3.79 -11.56
C ASN A 81 7.24 -2.93 -10.97
N ASN A 82 7.21 -1.61 -11.21
CA ASN A 82 8.24 -0.69 -10.70
C ASN A 82 8.37 -0.69 -9.17
N LEU A 83 7.30 -0.96 -8.43
CA LEU A 83 7.25 -0.88 -6.96
C LEU A 83 7.15 -2.24 -6.30
N VAL A 84 6.62 -3.24 -7.02
CA VAL A 84 6.34 -4.58 -6.51
C VAL A 84 7.37 -5.57 -7.05
N ARG A 85 7.99 -6.30 -6.15
CA ARG A 85 8.95 -7.38 -6.46
C ARG A 85 8.26 -8.71 -6.73
N SER A 86 7.17 -9.00 -6.01
CA SER A 86 6.42 -10.25 -6.18
C SER A 86 5.02 -10.14 -5.59
N ILE A 87 4.10 -10.98 -6.12
CA ILE A 87 2.78 -11.21 -5.53
C ILE A 87 2.60 -12.70 -5.30
N ALA A 88 2.42 -13.08 -4.04
CA ALA A 88 2.16 -14.45 -3.64
C ALA A 88 0.75 -14.60 -3.09
N VAL A 89 0.08 -15.68 -3.48
CA VAL A 89 -1.19 -16.13 -2.89
C VAL A 89 -0.88 -17.19 -1.84
N GLU A 90 -1.56 -17.13 -0.69
CA GLU A 90 -1.47 -18.12 0.36
C GLU A 90 -2.83 -18.27 1.05
N ASN A 91 -3.49 -19.40 0.83
CA ASN A 91 -4.83 -19.67 1.37
C ASN A 91 -5.84 -18.52 1.13
N GLY A 92 -5.85 -17.98 -0.09
CA GLY A 92 -6.68 -16.87 -0.51
C GLY A 92 -6.18 -15.48 -0.12
N ALA A 93 -5.22 -15.34 0.79
CA ALA A 93 -4.58 -14.07 1.07
C ALA A 93 -3.57 -13.71 -0.02
N ILE A 94 -3.48 -12.42 -0.37
CA ILE A 94 -2.56 -11.89 -1.38
C ILE A 94 -1.48 -11.11 -0.67
N HIS A 95 -0.23 -11.52 -0.81
CA HIS A 95 0.95 -10.88 -0.23
C HIS A 95 1.71 -10.11 -1.29
N ILE A 96 1.72 -8.80 -1.20
CA ILE A 96 2.44 -7.88 -2.08
C ILE A 96 3.80 -7.58 -1.43
N THR A 97 4.89 -8.05 -2.02
CA THR A 97 6.24 -7.71 -1.57
C THR A 97 6.77 -6.53 -2.34
N PHE A 98 7.08 -5.43 -1.65
CA PHE A 98 7.67 -4.25 -2.26
C PHE A 98 9.15 -4.41 -2.55
N GLY A 99 9.61 -3.79 -3.63
CA GLY A 99 11.01 -3.86 -4.05
C GLY A 99 11.30 -2.93 -5.21
N ASN A 100 12.21 -3.35 -6.12
CA ASN A 100 12.56 -2.60 -7.31
C ASN A 100 12.86 -1.10 -7.02
N HIS A 101 12.05 -0.17 -7.51
CA HIS A 101 12.18 1.27 -7.30
C HIS A 101 11.33 1.81 -6.15
N ALA A 102 10.75 0.95 -5.31
CA ALA A 102 10.03 1.40 -4.12
C ALA A 102 10.94 2.17 -3.15
N ASN A 103 10.34 3.06 -2.38
CA ASN A 103 11.04 3.81 -1.33
C ASN A 103 11.78 2.84 -0.38
N LYS A 104 12.94 3.27 0.14
CA LYS A 104 13.77 2.46 1.05
C LYS A 104 13.01 1.92 2.26
N PHE A 105 12.00 2.63 2.75
CA PHE A 105 11.15 2.19 3.86
C PHE A 105 10.13 1.11 3.48
N LEU A 106 9.88 0.89 2.19
CA LEU A 106 9.00 -0.15 1.67
C LEU A 106 9.77 -1.37 1.14
N LYS A 107 11.03 -1.21 0.71
CA LYS A 107 11.81 -2.31 0.13
C LYS A 107 11.87 -3.51 1.08
N GLY A 108 11.47 -4.68 0.56
CA GLY A 108 11.39 -5.93 1.31
C GLY A 108 10.19 -6.06 2.24
N LYS A 109 9.36 -5.02 2.38
CA LYS A 109 8.15 -5.04 3.19
C LYS A 109 6.99 -5.70 2.46
N ILE A 110 6.09 -6.29 3.24
CA ILE A 110 4.92 -7.00 2.75
C ILE A 110 3.64 -6.23 3.13
N LEU A 111 2.74 -6.09 2.18
CA LEU A 111 1.36 -5.70 2.40
C LEU A 111 0.45 -6.87 2.05
N THR A 112 -0.44 -7.24 2.95
CA THR A 112 -1.38 -8.34 2.75
C THR A 112 -2.78 -7.82 2.48
N LEU A 113 -3.43 -8.38 1.44
CA LEU A 113 -4.87 -8.27 1.21
C LEU A 113 -5.49 -9.61 1.58
N ARG A 114 -6.51 -9.58 2.44
CA ARG A 114 -7.22 -10.79 2.89
C ARG A 114 -8.66 -10.78 2.43
N PRO A 115 -9.20 -11.92 1.95
CA PRO A 115 -10.60 -12.00 1.62
C PRO A 115 -11.45 -12.02 2.90
N ALA A 116 -12.47 -11.19 2.94
CA ALA A 116 -13.55 -11.23 3.92
C ALA A 116 -14.81 -11.72 3.22
N ILE A 117 -15.42 -12.75 3.76
CA ILE A 117 -16.58 -13.45 3.21
C ILE A 117 -17.73 -13.47 4.22
N VAL A 118 -18.93 -13.69 3.72
CA VAL A 118 -20.06 -14.12 4.54
C VAL A 118 -20.06 -15.63 4.54
N ASP A 119 -19.92 -16.25 5.69
CA ASP A 119 -19.94 -17.72 5.80
C ASP A 119 -21.30 -18.25 5.30
N ASP A 120 -21.29 -19.42 4.66
CA ASP A 120 -22.46 -20.08 4.06
C ASP A 120 -23.20 -19.28 2.97
N ALA A 121 -22.56 -18.23 2.41
CA ALA A 121 -23.14 -17.41 1.35
C ALA A 121 -22.13 -17.06 0.24
N PRO A 122 -21.65 -18.04 -0.54
CA PRO A 122 -20.57 -17.84 -1.53
C PRO A 122 -20.97 -16.92 -2.69
N ILE A 123 -22.26 -16.66 -2.88
CA ILE A 123 -22.75 -15.71 -3.88
C ILE A 123 -22.47 -14.24 -3.50
N VAL A 124 -22.23 -13.95 -2.21
CA VAL A 124 -21.89 -12.61 -1.76
C VAL A 124 -20.46 -12.28 -2.17
N PRO A 125 -20.24 -11.14 -2.86
CA PRO A 125 -18.91 -10.77 -3.30
C PRO A 125 -17.92 -10.64 -2.13
N ILE A 126 -16.68 -11.12 -2.35
CA ILE A 126 -15.59 -10.97 -1.40
C ILE A 126 -15.27 -9.48 -1.18
N THR A 127 -15.18 -9.08 0.06
CA THR A 127 -14.61 -7.78 0.45
C THR A 127 -13.13 -7.96 0.78
N TRP A 128 -12.26 -7.13 0.20
CA TRP A 128 -10.82 -7.24 0.40
C TRP A 128 -10.37 -6.35 1.54
N VAL A 129 -9.90 -6.97 2.60
CA VAL A 129 -9.36 -6.31 3.81
C VAL A 129 -7.87 -6.09 3.62
N CYS A 130 -7.44 -4.83 3.68
CA CYS A 130 -6.06 -4.43 3.45
C CYS A 130 -5.33 -4.22 4.79
N GLY A 131 -4.14 -4.83 4.91
CA GLY A 131 -3.24 -4.57 6.03
C GLY A 131 -3.85 -4.87 7.40
N GLN A 132 -3.94 -3.84 8.23
CA GLN A 132 -4.44 -3.94 9.61
C GLN A 132 -5.95 -3.64 9.73
N SER A 133 -6.61 -3.23 8.64
CA SER A 133 -8.03 -2.91 8.68
C SER A 133 -8.88 -4.13 9.06
N THR A 134 -10.07 -3.87 9.57
CA THR A 134 -11.06 -4.87 9.96
C THR A 134 -12.10 -5.08 8.86
N ALA A 135 -12.69 -6.27 8.83
CA ALA A 135 -13.80 -6.55 7.92
C ALA A 135 -15.06 -5.76 8.32
N PRO A 136 -15.89 -5.38 7.34
CA PRO A 136 -17.16 -4.76 7.63
C PRO A 136 -18.19 -5.77 8.15
N GLY A 137 -19.03 -5.34 9.10
CA GLY A 137 -20.20 -6.12 9.56
C GLY A 137 -19.88 -7.52 10.04
N ASN A 138 -20.66 -8.50 9.54
CA ASN A 138 -20.59 -9.91 9.93
C ASN A 138 -19.69 -10.75 9.01
N MET A 139 -18.76 -10.13 8.28
CA MET A 139 -17.86 -10.86 7.38
C MET A 139 -16.70 -11.48 8.16
N THR A 140 -16.37 -12.72 7.80
CA THR A 140 -15.22 -13.45 8.36
C THR A 140 -14.00 -13.27 7.46
N VAL A 141 -12.88 -12.81 8.03
CA VAL A 141 -11.61 -12.65 7.30
C VAL A 141 -10.87 -13.99 7.26
N LYS A 142 -10.48 -14.43 6.07
CA LYS A 142 -9.71 -15.65 5.86
C LYS A 142 -8.26 -15.31 5.47
N GLY A 143 -7.35 -16.23 5.74
CA GLY A 143 -5.93 -16.10 5.45
C GLY A 143 -5.13 -15.30 6.50
N ASN A 144 -3.82 -15.46 6.47
CA ASN A 144 -2.89 -14.88 7.44
C ASN A 144 -2.47 -13.45 7.03
N ASN A 145 -2.41 -12.53 8.01
CA ASN A 145 -1.87 -11.19 7.77
C ASN A 145 -0.34 -11.19 7.97
N LYS A 146 0.39 -10.98 6.88
CA LYS A 146 1.86 -10.83 6.90
C LYS A 146 2.31 -9.37 6.73
N THR A 147 1.38 -8.41 6.89
CA THR A 147 1.72 -6.99 6.75
C THR A 147 2.71 -6.56 7.83
N ASP A 148 3.90 -6.12 7.40
CA ASP A 148 4.99 -5.65 8.24
C ASP A 148 5.34 -4.17 8.01
N ILE A 149 4.51 -3.46 7.24
CA ILE A 149 4.64 -2.02 7.01
C ILE A 149 4.12 -1.28 8.24
N PRO A 150 4.90 -0.33 8.82
CA PRO A 150 4.43 0.50 9.93
C PRO A 150 3.12 1.23 9.62
N VAL A 151 2.18 1.24 10.56
CA VAL A 151 0.82 1.81 10.39
C VAL A 151 0.84 3.24 9.87
N LYS A 152 1.79 4.07 10.30
CA LYS A 152 1.93 5.46 9.83
C LYS A 152 2.10 5.60 8.31
N TYR A 153 2.67 4.59 7.65
CA TYR A 153 2.88 4.55 6.21
C TYR A 153 1.71 3.92 5.44
N LEU A 154 0.82 3.21 6.13
CA LEU A 154 -0.35 2.61 5.49
C LEU A 154 -1.36 3.69 5.08
N PRO A 155 -1.99 3.56 3.89
CA PRO A 155 -3.17 4.34 3.55
C PRO A 155 -4.30 4.08 4.55
N LEU A 156 -5.22 5.03 4.73
CA LEU A 156 -6.33 4.90 5.68
C LEU A 156 -7.15 3.61 5.52
N LYS A 157 -7.33 3.17 4.28
CA LYS A 157 -8.06 1.91 3.97
C LYS A 157 -7.33 0.63 4.38
N CYS A 158 -6.06 0.74 4.82
CA CYS A 158 -5.22 -0.40 5.23
C CYS A 158 -4.76 -0.31 6.70
N GLN A 159 -5.27 0.67 7.46
CA GLN A 159 -4.95 0.89 8.88
C GLN A 159 -5.90 0.12 9.79
#